data_de1d9ca013bade67e7caba6b5bedc273
#
_entry.id   de1d9ca013bade67e7caba6b5bedc273
#
_cell.length_a   1.000
_cell.length_b   1.000
_cell.length_c   1.000
_cell.angle_alpha   90.00
_cell.angle_beta   90.00
_cell.angle_gamma   90.00
#
_symmetry.space_group_name_H-M   'P 1'
#
loop_
_entity.id
_entity.type
_entity.pdbx_description
1 polymer ?
#
loop_
_entity_poly.entity_id
_entity_poly.type
_entity_poly.pdbx_seq_one_letter_code
_entity_poly.pdbx_strand_id
1 'polypeptide(L)'
;MKKIHRVLAMLMAAIMALSLITTAFAEPTIDPGKKASLSIYKYDITKASNDGAWNVESYVSTGLHDDAVIDKLAKYAIQGVEFTYLHVADITMNSEVVDGQRQVGVLYGFDSSDRSTDVLSAIGLTAADAHKSEGGINYFTSDMLNNKLSAALTANATTVKNALEAAVKNSGVAMAETDATGHTSADQLEQGLYLVVETRVPENVTSTCNPFFVSLPMTTIDGTAWNYDVTVYPKNQTGNPTLDKTVREAKNSTGKNTGSLTDIKDGYAHTATASVGDAVDYQIISTLPTITSKASSLSEYTYVDTLSKGIRYNKNDVVIEFFKDAGCTEKIATWAEISSKFTVTYDDAANTMTIRMTDTGLSEINESESVYTDSVKRGYSDCTMRITYAATLTADAKMGDTDNPNEVELTWRRTNNTYFDTLKDCCHVYTYGIDVLKRFSDNGGNLRNVKFRLHNDTDDCYIIAEQKDGVYYAKGFATKKSDATTFVPNGSGHIVVKGLEDDTYSLTEIATDKGYVLLRDAVKIVIKTAENGQCEKCGAKLLTASATVNGKDASMTEGNAIVPLTVVNNPGFDLPKTGGYGTWMFTIGGVILLGAAAFIVIRSRKHKNEQ
;
A
#
# COMPACT_ATOMS: atom_id res chain seq x y z
N MET A 1 -6.55 -17.02 8.29
CA MET A 1 -6.60 -18.28 9.08
C MET A 1 -7.21 -19.47 8.32
N LYS A 2 -8.41 -19.42 7.72
CA LYS A 2 -8.99 -20.61 6.98
C LYS A 2 -8.20 -21.07 5.75
N LYS A 3 -7.40 -20.24 5.08
CA LYS A 3 -6.56 -20.65 3.92
C LYS A 3 -5.25 -21.32 4.35
N ILE A 4 -4.65 -20.87 5.44
CA ILE A 4 -3.41 -21.46 6.00
C ILE A 4 -3.65 -22.88 6.50
N HIS A 5 -4.78 -23.13 7.16
CA HIS A 5 -5.13 -24.49 7.63
C HIS A 5 -5.42 -25.46 6.47
N ARG A 6 -5.90 -24.97 5.30
CA ARG A 6 -6.10 -25.81 4.11
C ARG A 6 -4.79 -26.16 3.40
N VAL A 7 -3.81 -25.25 3.40
CA VAL A 7 -2.48 -25.51 2.83
C VAL A 7 -1.71 -26.49 3.73
N LEU A 8 -1.78 -26.32 5.05
CA LEU A 8 -1.18 -27.27 6.01
C LEU A 8 -1.82 -28.66 5.92
N ALA A 9 -3.15 -28.73 5.75
CA ALA A 9 -3.85 -30.00 5.59
C ALA A 9 -3.55 -30.70 4.24
N MET A 10 -3.32 -29.95 3.16
CA MET A 10 -2.89 -30.52 1.88
C MET A 10 -1.43 -30.98 1.91
N LEU A 11 -0.54 -30.28 2.63
CA LEU A 11 0.83 -30.73 2.82
C LEU A 11 0.89 -32.05 3.62
N MET A 12 0.10 -32.17 4.70
CA MET A 12 -0.01 -33.41 5.48
C MET A 12 -0.63 -34.55 4.66
N ALA A 13 -1.62 -34.28 3.79
CA ALA A 13 -2.21 -35.29 2.93
C ALA A 13 -1.25 -35.78 1.83
N ALA A 14 -0.37 -34.90 1.31
CA ALA A 14 0.66 -35.28 0.34
C ALA A 14 1.76 -36.15 0.95
N ILE A 15 2.13 -35.91 2.21
CA ILE A 15 3.10 -36.75 2.96
C ILE A 15 2.50 -38.12 3.27
N MET A 16 1.21 -38.22 3.57
CA MET A 16 0.52 -39.52 3.76
C MET A 16 0.30 -40.32 2.49
N ALA A 17 0.21 -39.69 1.31
CA ALA A 17 0.02 -40.39 0.05
C ALA A 17 1.30 -41.02 -0.53
N LEU A 18 2.49 -40.57 -0.09
CA LEU A 18 3.78 -41.16 -0.51
C LEU A 18 4.18 -42.41 0.29
N SER A 19 3.45 -42.79 1.35
CA SER A 19 3.78 -43.94 2.21
C SER A 19 3.25 -45.31 1.67
N LEU A 20 2.67 -45.37 0.49
CA LEU A 20 2.05 -46.59 -0.06
C LEU A 20 2.88 -47.33 -1.13
N ILE A 21 4.13 -46.93 -1.38
CA ILE A 21 5.01 -47.70 -2.24
C ILE A 21 6.00 -48.49 -1.39
N THR A 22 5.62 -49.72 -1.06
CA THR A 22 6.52 -50.70 -0.42
C THR A 22 7.54 -51.21 -1.43
N THR A 23 8.53 -50.42 -1.78
CA THR A 23 9.81 -50.96 -2.23
C THR A 23 10.70 -51.07 -0.98
N ALA A 24 11.19 -52.30 -0.74
CA ALA A 24 12.12 -52.55 0.35
C ALA A 24 13.46 -51.85 0.08
N PHE A 25 13.52 -50.53 0.33
CA PHE A 25 14.77 -49.82 0.52
C PHE A 25 15.16 -50.03 1.96
N ALA A 26 16.43 -50.35 2.19
CA ALA A 26 17.00 -50.30 3.55
C ALA A 26 16.76 -48.88 4.06
N GLU A 27 16.01 -48.73 5.17
CA GLU A 27 15.79 -47.44 5.79
C GLU A 27 17.16 -46.79 6.10
N PRO A 28 17.37 -45.53 5.76
CA PRO A 28 18.62 -44.86 6.06
C PRO A 28 18.77 -44.80 7.56
N THR A 29 19.66 -45.61 8.11
CA THR A 29 20.02 -45.60 9.53
C THR A 29 21.00 -44.48 9.80
N ILE A 30 20.88 -43.80 10.94
CA ILE A 30 21.88 -42.87 11.40
C ILE A 30 23.21 -43.63 11.62
N ASP A 31 24.29 -43.16 11.01
CA ASP A 31 25.64 -43.70 11.24
C ASP A 31 26.24 -43.13 12.53
N PRO A 32 26.33 -43.91 13.63
CA PRO A 32 26.77 -43.40 14.91
C PRO A 32 28.28 -43.04 14.95
N GLY A 33 29.04 -43.46 13.95
CA GLY A 33 30.47 -43.14 13.83
C GLY A 33 30.74 -41.79 13.15
N LYS A 34 29.70 -41.15 12.57
CA LYS A 34 29.86 -39.91 11.80
C LYS A 34 29.64 -38.69 12.68
N LYS A 35 30.58 -37.76 12.67
CA LYS A 35 30.44 -36.44 13.30
C LYS A 35 29.59 -35.53 12.40
N ALA A 36 29.01 -34.52 13.01
CA ALA A 36 28.18 -33.53 12.31
C ALA A 36 28.82 -32.13 12.32
N SER A 37 28.32 -31.25 11.51
CA SER A 37 28.64 -29.82 11.54
C SER A 37 27.39 -28.96 11.50
N LEU A 38 27.51 -27.75 12.04
CA LEU A 38 26.49 -26.71 12.00
C LEU A 38 27.09 -25.44 11.41
N SER A 39 26.56 -24.99 10.29
CA SER A 39 26.88 -23.69 9.67
C SER A 39 25.70 -22.74 9.85
N ILE A 40 25.99 -21.48 10.18
CA ILE A 40 25.00 -20.43 10.37
C ILE A 40 25.36 -19.27 9.47
N TYR A 41 24.39 -18.82 8.66
CA TYR A 41 24.48 -17.58 7.88
C TYR A 41 23.47 -16.57 8.38
N LYS A 42 23.95 -15.43 8.84
CA LYS A 42 23.15 -14.40 9.50
C LYS A 42 22.89 -13.21 8.57
N TYR A 43 21.59 -12.90 8.35
CA TYR A 43 21.19 -11.84 7.44
C TYR A 43 20.17 -10.88 8.07
N ASP A 44 20.26 -9.61 7.65
CA ASP A 44 19.25 -8.58 7.88
C ASP A 44 18.07 -8.77 6.91
N ILE A 45 17.05 -9.47 7.38
CA ILE A 45 15.93 -9.81 6.54
C ILE A 45 14.96 -8.64 6.37
N THR A 46 14.92 -7.69 7.30
CA THR A 46 14.07 -6.50 7.17
C THR A 46 14.57 -5.63 6.03
N LYS A 47 15.86 -5.37 5.99
CA LYS A 47 16.47 -4.61 4.89
C LYS A 47 16.35 -5.35 3.56
N ALA A 48 16.56 -6.67 3.55
CA ALA A 48 16.38 -7.50 2.37
C ALA A 48 14.95 -7.50 1.84
N SER A 49 13.95 -7.49 2.72
CA SER A 49 12.54 -7.43 2.34
C SER A 49 12.15 -6.05 1.82
N ASN A 50 12.58 -4.99 2.47
CA ASN A 50 12.36 -3.61 2.02
C ASN A 50 12.94 -3.33 0.63
N ASP A 51 14.12 -3.92 0.34
CA ASP A 51 14.77 -3.84 -0.97
C ASP A 51 14.15 -4.81 -2.01
N GLY A 52 13.09 -5.55 -1.67
CA GLY A 52 12.47 -6.55 -2.54
C GLY A 52 13.35 -7.77 -2.84
N ALA A 53 14.48 -7.92 -2.13
CA ALA A 53 15.40 -9.05 -2.32
C ALA A 53 14.93 -10.33 -1.62
N TRP A 54 14.02 -10.22 -0.66
CA TRP A 54 13.51 -11.35 0.11
C TRP A 54 11.99 -11.37 0.20
N ASN A 55 11.40 -12.56 0.06
CA ASN A 55 9.99 -12.82 0.37
C ASN A 55 9.91 -14.01 1.33
N VAL A 56 9.41 -13.77 2.53
CA VAL A 56 9.32 -14.75 3.62
C VAL A 56 8.43 -15.95 3.26
N GLU A 57 7.40 -15.74 2.43
CA GLU A 57 6.45 -16.81 2.06
C GLU A 57 7.02 -17.83 1.06
N SER A 58 8.10 -17.52 0.38
CA SER A 58 8.66 -18.34 -0.71
C SER A 58 9.86 -19.20 -0.33
N TYR A 59 10.37 -19.09 0.91
CA TYR A 59 11.56 -19.82 1.33
C TYR A 59 11.28 -20.83 2.42
N VAL A 60 11.63 -22.08 2.15
CA VAL A 60 11.61 -23.18 3.11
C VAL A 60 13.05 -23.59 3.41
N SER A 61 13.47 -23.51 4.69
CA SER A 61 14.80 -23.97 5.10
C SER A 61 14.87 -25.49 5.01
N THR A 62 15.84 -25.98 4.28
CA THR A 62 16.05 -27.42 4.03
C THR A 62 17.11 -28.04 4.91
N GLY A 63 17.83 -27.23 5.67
CA GLY A 63 19.05 -27.66 6.39
C GLY A 63 20.26 -27.86 5.48
N LEU A 64 20.14 -27.59 4.17
CA LEU A 64 21.22 -27.71 3.20
C LEU A 64 21.90 -26.36 2.94
N HIS A 65 23.14 -26.41 2.52
CA HIS A 65 23.84 -25.24 2.01
C HIS A 65 23.20 -24.79 0.69
N ASP A 66 22.90 -23.49 0.56
CA ASP A 66 22.19 -22.91 -0.58
C ASP A 66 22.93 -21.65 -1.09
N ASP A 67 23.77 -21.85 -2.09
CA ASP A 67 24.54 -20.76 -2.72
C ASP A 67 23.64 -19.67 -3.29
N ALA A 68 22.46 -20.01 -3.82
CA ALA A 68 21.56 -19.03 -4.39
C ALA A 68 20.98 -18.07 -3.32
N VAL A 69 20.71 -18.59 -2.11
CA VAL A 69 20.28 -17.76 -0.97
C VAL A 69 21.44 -16.91 -0.47
N ILE A 70 22.64 -17.49 -0.36
CA ILE A 70 23.84 -16.79 0.13
C ILE A 70 24.17 -15.62 -0.81
N ASP A 71 24.26 -15.87 -2.11
CA ASP A 71 24.57 -14.84 -3.11
C ASP A 71 23.53 -13.71 -3.13
N LYS A 72 22.24 -14.09 -3.08
CA LYS A 72 21.13 -13.13 -3.08
C LYS A 72 21.14 -12.23 -1.85
N LEU A 73 21.52 -12.78 -0.69
CA LEU A 73 21.51 -12.08 0.59
C LEU A 73 22.86 -11.54 1.05
N ALA A 74 23.93 -11.70 0.24
CA ALA A 74 25.30 -11.31 0.62
C ALA A 74 25.41 -9.86 1.13
N LYS A 75 24.74 -8.90 0.48
CA LYS A 75 24.78 -7.48 0.90
C LYS A 75 24.00 -7.18 2.20
N TYR A 76 23.28 -8.16 2.71
CA TYR A 76 22.52 -8.08 3.96
C TYR A 76 23.13 -8.90 5.10
N ALA A 77 24.36 -9.37 4.91
CA ALA A 77 25.10 -10.12 5.93
C ALA A 77 25.30 -9.27 7.20
N ILE A 78 25.13 -9.91 8.37
CA ILE A 78 25.39 -9.27 9.66
C ILE A 78 26.65 -9.89 10.26
N GLN A 79 27.70 -9.08 10.37
CA GLN A 79 28.97 -9.43 11.01
C GLN A 79 28.92 -9.18 12.52
N GLY A 80 29.66 -9.97 13.30
CA GLY A 80 29.85 -9.73 14.74
C GLY A 80 28.75 -10.30 15.63
N VAL A 81 27.94 -11.23 15.11
CA VAL A 81 26.93 -11.96 15.88
C VAL A 81 27.55 -13.23 16.46
N GLU A 82 27.38 -13.45 17.77
CA GLU A 82 27.78 -14.67 18.45
C GLU A 82 26.59 -15.58 18.72
N PHE A 83 26.69 -16.83 18.30
CA PHE A 83 25.76 -17.90 18.67
C PHE A 83 26.41 -18.82 19.69
N THR A 84 25.60 -19.29 20.66
CA THR A 84 26.01 -20.35 21.59
C THR A 84 25.09 -21.54 21.36
N TYR A 85 25.68 -22.73 21.22
CA TYR A 85 24.93 -23.97 21.09
C TYR A 85 25.09 -24.84 22.33
N LEU A 86 24.06 -25.62 22.65
CA LEU A 86 24.02 -26.56 23.75
C LEU A 86 23.47 -27.90 23.26
N HIS A 87 24.23 -28.99 23.43
CA HIS A 87 23.71 -30.35 23.22
C HIS A 87 22.74 -30.70 24.33
N VAL A 88 21.45 -30.81 24.03
CA VAL A 88 20.38 -30.95 25.04
C VAL A 88 19.80 -32.34 25.12
N ALA A 89 19.90 -33.14 24.06
CA ALA A 89 19.38 -34.51 24.06
C ALA A 89 20.09 -35.39 23.03
N ASP A 90 20.18 -36.67 23.30
CA ASP A 90 20.66 -37.66 22.36
C ASP A 90 19.56 -38.01 21.35
N ILE A 91 19.97 -38.30 20.12
CA ILE A 91 19.06 -38.70 19.03
C ILE A 91 18.92 -40.23 18.99
N THR A 92 17.72 -40.73 18.87
CA THR A 92 17.46 -42.17 18.71
C THR A 92 16.38 -42.42 17.64
N MET A 93 16.57 -43.54 16.90
CA MET A 93 15.55 -44.01 15.98
C MET A 93 14.45 -44.72 16.77
N ASN A 94 13.21 -44.33 16.52
CA ASN A 94 12.03 -44.99 17.06
C ASN A 94 11.28 -45.74 15.97
N SER A 95 10.85 -46.94 16.25
CA SER A 95 10.05 -47.74 15.35
C SER A 95 8.86 -48.32 16.09
N GLU A 96 7.70 -47.82 15.80
CA GLU A 96 6.45 -48.21 16.42
C GLU A 96 5.47 -48.79 15.37
N VAL A 97 4.60 -49.66 15.80
CA VAL A 97 3.50 -50.18 14.96
C VAL A 97 2.23 -49.45 15.37
N VAL A 98 1.74 -48.57 14.52
CA VAL A 98 0.49 -47.82 14.70
C VAL A 98 -0.49 -48.32 13.62
N ASP A 99 -1.67 -48.78 14.04
CA ASP A 99 -2.71 -49.29 13.15
C ASP A 99 -2.22 -50.43 12.19
N GLY A 100 -1.29 -51.25 12.70
CA GLY A 100 -0.73 -52.35 11.93
C GLY A 100 0.35 -51.98 10.91
N GLN A 101 0.71 -50.71 10.84
CA GLN A 101 1.80 -50.20 9.98
C GLN A 101 3.01 -49.77 10.86
N ARG A 102 4.20 -50.16 10.39
CA ARG A 102 5.44 -49.76 11.04
C ARG A 102 5.72 -48.26 10.69
N GLN A 103 5.73 -47.44 11.70
CA GLN A 103 6.16 -46.05 11.61
C GLN A 103 7.57 -45.89 12.18
N VAL A 104 8.45 -45.24 11.43
CA VAL A 104 9.81 -44.95 11.88
C VAL A 104 9.91 -43.46 12.08
N GLY A 105 10.41 -43.04 13.21
CA GLY A 105 10.58 -41.63 13.56
C GLY A 105 11.86 -41.41 14.37
N VAL A 106 12.08 -40.18 14.74
CA VAL A 106 13.18 -39.77 15.59
C VAL A 106 12.65 -39.31 16.94
N LEU A 107 13.29 -39.73 18.01
CA LEU A 107 13.06 -39.24 19.36
C LEU A 107 14.33 -38.64 19.93
N TYR A 108 14.15 -37.63 20.75
CA TYR A 108 15.22 -36.94 21.47
C TYR A 108 15.12 -37.26 22.97
N GLY A 109 16.15 -37.88 23.49
CA GLY A 109 16.23 -38.35 24.87
C GLY A 109 16.86 -37.31 25.80
N PHE A 110 16.05 -36.72 26.63
CA PHE A 110 16.49 -35.77 27.68
C PHE A 110 16.74 -36.52 28.99
N ASP A 111 17.94 -36.41 29.48
CA ASP A 111 18.34 -36.96 30.77
C ASP A 111 17.96 -36.04 31.95
N SER A 112 18.37 -36.39 33.16
CA SER A 112 18.12 -35.58 34.37
C SER A 112 19.22 -34.54 34.66
N SER A 113 20.10 -34.27 33.70
CA SER A 113 21.11 -33.21 33.84
C SER A 113 20.50 -31.82 33.84
N ASP A 114 21.19 -30.87 34.46
CA ASP A 114 20.73 -29.47 34.50
C ASP A 114 20.51 -28.90 33.10
N ARG A 115 21.38 -29.20 32.11
CA ARG A 115 21.25 -28.78 30.74
C ARG A 115 19.91 -29.19 30.09
N SER A 116 19.47 -30.43 30.35
CA SER A 116 18.21 -30.96 29.83
C SER A 116 17.01 -30.38 30.58
N THR A 117 17.09 -30.35 31.91
CA THR A 117 15.98 -29.91 32.78
C THR A 117 15.72 -28.41 32.67
N ASP A 118 16.75 -27.57 32.55
CA ASP A 118 16.62 -26.12 32.39
C ASP A 118 15.90 -25.78 31.08
N VAL A 119 16.27 -26.47 29.98
CA VAL A 119 15.65 -26.24 28.67
C VAL A 119 14.19 -26.69 28.64
N LEU A 120 13.89 -27.89 29.14
CA LEU A 120 12.52 -28.42 29.23
C LEU A 120 11.63 -27.49 30.09
N SER A 121 12.16 -27.07 31.25
CA SER A 121 11.45 -26.14 32.15
C SER A 121 11.17 -24.80 31.49
N ALA A 122 12.15 -24.23 30.76
CA ALA A 122 11.98 -22.94 30.04
C ALA A 122 10.88 -22.96 29.01
N ILE A 123 10.65 -24.11 28.37
CA ILE A 123 9.59 -24.26 27.34
C ILE A 123 8.31 -24.91 27.89
N GLY A 124 8.24 -25.17 29.19
CA GLY A 124 7.07 -25.72 29.86
C GLY A 124 6.79 -27.19 29.53
N LEU A 125 7.84 -28.00 29.29
CA LEU A 125 7.76 -29.45 29.14
C LEU A 125 8.16 -30.17 30.41
N THR A 126 7.45 -31.23 30.72
CA THR A 126 7.70 -32.11 31.89
C THR A 126 7.79 -33.57 31.46
N ALA A 127 8.24 -34.44 32.37
CA ALA A 127 8.24 -35.89 32.15
C ALA A 127 6.85 -36.47 31.81
N ALA A 128 5.78 -35.82 32.28
CA ALA A 128 4.39 -36.23 31.96
C ALA A 128 4.00 -35.95 30.50
N ASP A 129 4.68 -35.02 29.85
CA ASP A 129 4.47 -34.67 28.42
C ASP A 129 5.31 -35.56 27.48
N ALA A 130 6.20 -36.42 28.00
CA ALA A 130 7.09 -37.23 27.20
C ALA A 130 6.32 -38.26 26.33
N HIS A 131 6.77 -38.46 25.10
CA HIS A 131 6.27 -39.53 24.24
C HIS A 131 6.47 -40.91 24.87
N LYS A 132 7.65 -41.12 25.50
CA LYS A 132 7.93 -42.25 26.38
C LYS A 132 8.98 -41.87 27.42
N SER A 133 9.03 -42.63 28.51
CA SER A 133 10.10 -42.54 29.52
C SER A 133 10.69 -43.92 29.79
N GLU A 134 12.01 -44.02 29.70
CA GLU A 134 12.72 -45.29 29.89
C GLU A 134 14.10 -45.04 30.47
N GLY A 135 14.48 -45.81 31.52
CA GLY A 135 15.81 -45.69 32.11
C GLY A 135 16.16 -44.32 32.71
N GLY A 136 15.17 -43.51 33.08
CA GLY A 136 15.38 -42.17 33.60
C GLY A 136 15.53 -41.11 32.50
N ILE A 137 15.34 -41.48 31.25
CA ILE A 137 15.37 -40.59 30.08
C ILE A 137 13.95 -40.34 29.60
N ASN A 138 13.62 -39.07 29.34
CA ASN A 138 12.34 -38.66 28.78
C ASN A 138 12.51 -38.36 27.27
N TYR A 139 11.75 -39.03 26.45
CA TYR A 139 11.86 -38.94 25.00
C TYR A 139 10.73 -38.08 24.39
N PHE A 140 11.09 -37.09 23.57
CA PHE A 140 10.17 -36.19 22.90
C PHE A 140 10.36 -36.25 21.40
N THR A 141 9.28 -35.98 20.64
CA THR A 141 9.35 -35.79 19.19
C THR A 141 9.76 -34.36 18.84
N SER A 142 10.24 -34.14 17.61
CA SER A 142 10.56 -32.79 17.11
C SER A 142 9.35 -31.84 17.15
N ASP A 143 8.17 -32.38 16.83
CA ASP A 143 6.94 -31.57 16.82
C ASP A 143 6.54 -31.10 18.21
N MET A 144 6.67 -31.97 19.22
CA MET A 144 6.40 -31.60 20.62
C MET A 144 7.33 -30.47 21.07
N LEU A 145 8.62 -30.58 20.79
CA LEU A 145 9.64 -29.61 21.18
C LEU A 145 9.43 -28.28 20.48
N ASN A 146 9.25 -28.29 19.15
CA ASN A 146 9.06 -27.06 18.38
C ASN A 146 7.73 -26.36 18.69
N ASN A 147 6.64 -27.10 18.86
CA ASN A 147 5.34 -26.53 19.21
C ASN A 147 5.35 -25.90 20.61
N LYS A 148 6.00 -26.54 21.57
CA LYS A 148 6.12 -26.02 22.95
C LYS A 148 7.03 -24.79 23.01
N LEU A 149 8.18 -24.82 22.32
CA LEU A 149 9.06 -23.66 22.20
C LEU A 149 8.32 -22.48 21.58
N SER A 150 7.61 -22.71 20.46
CA SER A 150 6.84 -21.68 19.78
C SER A 150 5.72 -21.11 20.66
N ALA A 151 4.98 -21.98 21.37
CA ALA A 151 3.91 -21.56 22.28
C ALA A 151 4.46 -20.77 23.48
N ALA A 152 5.56 -21.21 24.07
CA ALA A 152 6.21 -20.52 25.18
C ALA A 152 6.73 -19.14 24.76
N LEU A 153 7.39 -19.03 23.61
CA LEU A 153 7.83 -17.75 23.04
C LEU A 153 6.66 -16.82 22.72
N THR A 154 5.55 -17.37 22.23
CA THR A 154 4.33 -16.58 21.97
C THR A 154 3.70 -16.06 23.26
N ALA A 155 3.72 -16.84 24.31
CA ALA A 155 3.14 -16.48 25.61
C ALA A 155 3.99 -15.45 26.37
N ASN A 156 5.32 -15.62 26.39
CA ASN A 156 6.26 -14.72 27.07
C ASN A 156 7.69 -14.86 26.51
N ALA A 157 7.93 -14.19 25.36
CA ALA A 157 9.21 -14.28 24.66
C ALA A 157 10.42 -13.92 25.55
N THR A 158 10.32 -12.86 26.32
CA THR A 158 11.45 -12.35 27.12
C THR A 158 11.85 -13.31 28.21
N THR A 159 10.90 -13.83 28.96
CA THR A 159 11.20 -14.81 30.04
C THR A 159 11.80 -16.07 29.45
N VAL A 160 11.24 -16.60 28.37
CA VAL A 160 11.73 -17.82 27.71
C VAL A 160 13.12 -17.61 27.11
N LYS A 161 13.34 -16.52 26.38
CA LYS A 161 14.66 -16.18 25.81
C LYS A 161 15.72 -16.05 26.93
N ASN A 162 15.43 -15.32 27.98
CA ASN A 162 16.36 -15.16 29.11
C ASN A 162 16.69 -16.49 29.79
N ALA A 163 15.72 -17.38 29.98
CA ALA A 163 15.93 -18.70 30.57
C ALA A 163 16.79 -19.59 29.66
N LEU A 164 16.49 -19.63 28.36
CA LEU A 164 17.27 -20.42 27.39
C LEU A 164 18.67 -19.83 27.19
N GLU A 165 18.83 -18.51 27.20
CA GLU A 165 20.14 -17.85 27.16
C GLU A 165 20.97 -18.19 28.38
N ALA A 166 20.36 -18.20 29.56
CA ALA A 166 21.04 -18.64 30.79
C ALA A 166 21.50 -20.10 30.71
N ALA A 167 20.65 -21.01 30.23
CA ALA A 167 20.98 -22.41 30.04
C ALA A 167 22.19 -22.61 29.12
N VAL A 168 22.22 -21.92 27.95
CA VAL A 168 23.35 -22.04 27.03
C VAL A 168 24.61 -21.35 27.54
N LYS A 169 24.52 -20.25 28.29
CA LYS A 169 25.69 -19.60 28.91
C LYS A 169 26.32 -20.43 30.00
N ASN A 170 25.53 -21.21 30.72
CA ASN A 170 26.02 -22.08 31.80
C ASN A 170 26.69 -23.35 31.26
N SER A 171 26.18 -23.97 30.21
CA SER A 171 26.56 -25.33 29.79
C SER A 171 26.83 -25.46 28.29
N GLY A 172 26.69 -24.40 27.50
CA GLY A 172 26.89 -24.41 26.06
C GLY A 172 28.29 -24.01 25.61
N VAL A 173 28.50 -24.03 24.32
CA VAL A 173 29.76 -23.66 23.65
C VAL A 173 29.48 -22.46 22.73
N ALA A 174 30.20 -21.37 22.95
CA ALA A 174 30.12 -20.19 22.06
C ALA A 174 30.82 -20.46 20.73
N MET A 175 30.18 -20.10 19.64
CA MET A 175 30.77 -20.12 18.29
C MET A 175 31.64 -18.87 18.10
N ALA A 176 32.48 -18.87 17.08
CA ALA A 176 33.11 -17.65 16.62
C ALA A 176 32.03 -16.61 16.18
N GLU A 177 32.35 -15.34 16.30
CA GLU A 177 31.48 -14.29 15.74
C GLU A 177 31.31 -14.47 14.25
N THR A 178 30.13 -14.14 13.71
CA THR A 178 29.90 -14.14 12.27
C THR A 178 30.87 -13.19 11.55
N ASP A 179 31.42 -13.66 10.45
CA ASP A 179 32.35 -12.89 9.60
C ASP A 179 31.60 -11.85 8.71
N ALA A 180 32.34 -11.22 7.80
CA ALA A 180 31.79 -10.22 6.87
C ALA A 180 30.72 -10.79 5.92
N THR A 181 30.66 -12.12 5.73
CA THR A 181 29.63 -12.80 4.95
C THR A 181 28.44 -13.24 5.80
N GLY A 182 28.47 -12.92 7.09
CA GLY A 182 27.46 -13.35 8.08
C GLY A 182 27.62 -14.81 8.52
N HIS A 183 28.74 -15.47 8.16
CA HIS A 183 28.94 -16.90 8.40
C HIS A 183 29.69 -17.18 9.71
N THR A 184 29.27 -18.26 10.38
CA THR A 184 30.00 -18.94 11.46
C THR A 184 29.70 -20.43 11.39
N SER A 185 30.61 -21.28 11.94
CA SER A 185 30.41 -22.72 11.96
C SER A 185 30.95 -23.37 13.21
N ALA A 186 30.43 -24.57 13.50
CA ALA A 186 30.96 -25.49 14.50
C ALA A 186 31.05 -26.89 13.87
N ASP A 187 32.21 -27.48 13.96
CA ASP A 187 32.55 -28.77 13.33
C ASP A 187 32.77 -29.87 14.36
N GLN A 188 32.80 -31.12 13.89
CA GLN A 188 33.07 -32.32 14.73
C GLN A 188 32.10 -32.49 15.91
N LEU A 189 30.84 -32.07 15.72
CA LEU A 189 29.80 -32.18 16.74
C LEU A 189 29.32 -33.63 16.90
N GLU A 190 28.98 -33.99 18.14
CA GLU A 190 28.30 -35.25 18.43
C GLU A 190 26.88 -35.22 17.84
N GLN A 191 26.31 -36.41 17.62
CA GLN A 191 24.93 -36.49 17.10
C GLN A 191 23.93 -36.23 18.24
N GLY A 192 22.86 -35.49 17.97
CA GLY A 192 21.85 -35.17 18.96
C GLY A 192 21.03 -33.96 18.62
N LEU A 193 20.26 -33.49 19.58
CA LEU A 193 19.50 -32.23 19.48
C LEU A 193 20.30 -31.11 20.12
N TYR A 194 20.40 -30.02 19.43
CA TYR A 194 21.09 -28.82 19.90
C TYR A 194 20.10 -27.67 20.04
N LEU A 195 20.15 -26.96 21.15
CA LEU A 195 19.57 -25.63 21.31
C LEU A 195 20.61 -24.61 20.85
N VAL A 196 20.21 -23.70 19.98
CA VAL A 196 21.04 -22.61 19.48
C VAL A 196 20.40 -21.28 19.88
N VAL A 197 21.19 -20.43 20.51
CA VAL A 197 20.79 -19.11 21.00
C VAL A 197 21.77 -18.05 20.52
N GLU A 198 21.26 -16.94 20.09
CA GLU A 198 22.06 -15.75 19.78
C GLU A 198 22.41 -15.03 21.08
N THR A 199 23.67 -15.12 21.51
CA THR A 199 24.12 -14.68 22.84
C THR A 199 24.76 -13.29 22.84
N ARG A 200 25.21 -12.81 21.66
CA ARG A 200 25.72 -11.45 21.48
C ARG A 200 25.45 -10.96 20.08
N VAL A 201 25.05 -9.70 19.97
CA VAL A 201 24.79 -9.02 18.72
C VAL A 201 25.49 -7.67 18.67
N PRO A 202 25.89 -7.19 17.50
CA PRO A 202 26.40 -5.83 17.33
C PRO A 202 25.29 -4.80 17.60
N GLU A 203 25.70 -3.55 17.87
CA GLU A 203 24.78 -2.47 18.27
C GLU A 203 23.74 -2.10 17.21
N ASN A 204 23.99 -2.41 15.93
CA ASN A 204 23.05 -2.18 14.85
C ASN A 204 21.89 -3.22 14.80
N VAL A 205 21.96 -4.30 15.56
CA VAL A 205 20.88 -5.28 15.67
C VAL A 205 19.92 -4.87 16.77
N THR A 206 18.66 -4.65 16.43
CA THR A 206 17.61 -4.27 17.40
C THR A 206 16.82 -5.44 17.93
N SER A 207 16.76 -6.55 17.19
CA SER A 207 16.07 -7.76 17.62
C SER A 207 16.96 -8.98 17.41
N THR A 208 17.09 -9.80 18.45
CA THR A 208 17.74 -11.12 18.36
C THR A 208 16.80 -12.14 17.76
N CYS A 209 17.33 -13.14 17.04
CA CYS A 209 16.49 -14.24 16.58
C CYS A 209 15.95 -15.05 17.77
N ASN A 210 14.84 -15.70 17.55
CA ASN A 210 14.33 -16.64 18.56
C ASN A 210 15.29 -17.81 18.72
N PRO A 211 15.49 -18.32 19.94
CA PRO A 211 16.14 -19.61 20.17
C PRO A 211 15.47 -20.69 19.31
N PHE A 212 16.27 -21.61 18.80
CA PHE A 212 15.76 -22.69 17.94
C PHE A 212 16.50 -24.01 18.20
N PHE A 213 15.83 -25.11 17.88
CA PHE A 213 16.44 -26.42 17.93
C PHE A 213 16.99 -26.82 16.56
N VAL A 214 18.12 -27.52 16.55
CA VAL A 214 18.74 -28.15 15.40
C VAL A 214 19.03 -29.60 15.72
N SER A 215 18.54 -30.53 14.90
CA SER A 215 18.92 -31.94 14.96
C SER A 215 20.16 -32.17 14.12
N LEU A 216 21.14 -32.86 14.71
CA LEU A 216 22.35 -33.30 14.04
C LEU A 216 22.48 -34.81 14.15
N PRO A 217 22.28 -35.60 13.05
CA PRO A 217 21.91 -35.14 11.72
C PRO A 217 20.43 -34.78 11.57
N MET A 218 20.09 -34.10 10.48
CA MET A 218 18.73 -33.90 10.03
C MET A 218 18.35 -34.87 8.92
N THR A 219 17.06 -35.22 8.81
CA THR A 219 16.54 -35.90 7.61
C THR A 219 16.52 -34.93 6.43
N THR A 220 16.89 -35.40 5.24
CA THR A 220 16.67 -34.64 3.99
C THR A 220 15.18 -34.45 3.74
N ILE A 221 14.80 -33.41 2.97
CA ILE A 221 13.38 -33.09 2.68
C ILE A 221 12.62 -34.26 2.06
N ASP A 222 13.29 -35.05 1.23
CA ASP A 222 12.72 -36.23 0.60
C ASP A 222 12.65 -37.46 1.53
N GLY A 223 13.20 -37.33 2.75
CA GLY A 223 13.24 -38.40 3.75
C GLY A 223 14.16 -39.58 3.39
N THR A 224 15.00 -39.44 2.37
CA THR A 224 15.80 -40.55 1.81
C THR A 224 17.19 -40.66 2.40
N ALA A 225 17.67 -39.62 3.08
CA ALA A 225 19.04 -39.57 3.60
C ALA A 225 19.14 -38.73 4.90
N TRP A 226 20.32 -38.84 5.53
CA TRP A 226 20.69 -38.03 6.69
C TRP A 226 21.71 -36.96 6.28
N ASN A 227 21.39 -35.69 6.58
CA ASN A 227 22.30 -34.58 6.42
C ASN A 227 23.06 -34.34 7.74
N TYR A 228 24.38 -34.55 7.70
CA TYR A 228 25.28 -34.32 8.84
C TYR A 228 25.90 -32.92 8.83
N ASP A 229 25.87 -32.24 7.67
CA ASP A 229 26.41 -30.92 7.52
C ASP A 229 25.25 -29.92 7.38
N VAL A 230 24.67 -29.55 8.54
CA VAL A 230 23.45 -28.76 8.60
C VAL A 230 23.78 -27.28 8.46
N THR A 231 23.12 -26.62 7.52
CA THR A 231 23.20 -25.17 7.35
C THR A 231 21.86 -24.52 7.68
N VAL A 232 21.90 -23.50 8.54
CA VAL A 232 20.72 -22.74 8.92
C VAL A 232 20.92 -21.26 8.61
N TYR A 233 19.81 -20.61 8.27
CA TYR A 233 19.75 -19.20 7.90
C TYR A 233 18.83 -18.47 8.88
N PRO A 234 19.26 -18.29 10.16
CA PRO A 234 18.45 -17.58 11.14
C PRO A 234 18.29 -16.13 10.70
N LYS A 235 17.05 -15.70 10.72
CA LYS A 235 16.64 -14.40 10.21
C LYS A 235 16.48 -13.47 11.41
N ASN A 236 17.29 -12.43 11.48
CA ASN A 236 17.01 -11.33 12.39
C ASN A 236 16.15 -10.31 11.66
N GLN A 237 15.15 -9.88 12.33
CA GLN A 237 14.67 -8.57 12.09
C GLN A 237 15.68 -7.62 12.73
N THR A 238 16.33 -6.79 11.96
CA THR A 238 17.13 -5.71 12.54
C THR A 238 16.25 -4.65 13.15
N GLY A 239 14.95 -4.96 13.30
CA GLY A 239 13.96 -4.06 13.83
C GLY A 239 13.82 -2.78 13.03
N ASN A 240 14.25 -2.77 11.76
CA ASN A 240 14.04 -1.61 10.90
C ASN A 240 12.55 -1.44 10.71
N PRO A 241 12.03 -0.22 10.90
CA PRO A 241 10.65 0.07 10.61
C PRO A 241 10.34 -0.21 9.14
N THR A 242 9.12 -0.56 8.84
CA THR A 242 8.59 -0.51 7.47
C THR A 242 8.01 0.87 7.21
N LEU A 243 7.86 1.24 5.95
CA LEU A 243 7.23 2.49 5.56
C LEU A 243 6.43 2.25 4.30
N ASP A 244 5.14 2.51 4.35
CA ASP A 244 4.22 2.43 3.21
C ASP A 244 3.35 3.68 3.21
N LYS A 245 3.37 4.44 2.10
CA LYS A 245 2.64 5.67 1.95
C LYS A 245 1.63 5.57 0.84
N THR A 246 0.38 5.83 1.17
CA THR A 246 -0.74 5.73 0.24
C THR A 246 -1.62 6.98 0.27
N VAL A 247 -2.43 7.14 -0.77
CA VAL A 247 -3.36 8.25 -0.96
C VAL A 247 -4.69 7.73 -1.48
N ARG A 248 -5.76 8.44 -1.19
CA ARG A 248 -7.07 8.25 -1.81
C ARG A 248 -7.80 9.59 -1.92
N GLU A 249 -8.80 9.66 -2.76
CA GLU A 249 -9.75 10.75 -2.74
C GLU A 249 -10.54 10.75 -1.42
N ALA A 250 -10.71 11.91 -0.78
CA ALA A 250 -11.36 11.98 0.52
C ALA A 250 -12.87 11.74 0.44
N LYS A 251 -13.43 11.15 1.48
CA LYS A 251 -14.87 10.86 1.58
C LYS A 251 -15.78 12.07 1.39
N ASN A 252 -15.33 13.25 1.79
CA ASN A 252 -16.11 14.48 1.71
C ASN A 252 -15.92 15.23 0.39
N SER A 253 -15.05 14.75 -0.49
CA SER A 253 -15.02 15.13 -1.88
C SER A 253 -16.24 14.54 -2.58
N THR A 254 -16.49 14.96 -3.81
CA THR A 254 -17.51 14.33 -4.66
C THR A 254 -17.16 12.91 -5.05
N GLY A 255 -16.08 12.39 -4.55
CA GLY A 255 -15.38 11.25 -5.02
C GLY A 255 -16.00 9.89 -4.84
N LYS A 256 -15.37 8.95 -5.51
CA LYS A 256 -15.68 7.52 -5.53
C LYS A 256 -15.51 6.85 -4.18
N ASN A 257 -14.78 7.49 -3.28
CA ASN A 257 -14.43 6.91 -1.99
C ASN A 257 -15.42 7.31 -0.92
N THR A 258 -16.13 6.33 -0.37
CA THR A 258 -17.10 6.50 0.71
C THR A 258 -16.54 6.14 2.09
N GLY A 259 -15.27 5.76 2.17
CA GLY A 259 -14.60 5.33 3.39
C GLY A 259 -14.41 6.44 4.44
N SER A 260 -14.02 6.05 5.64
CA SER A 260 -13.59 6.96 6.70
C SER A 260 -12.09 7.25 6.55
N LEU A 261 -11.61 8.42 6.98
CA LEU A 261 -10.18 8.77 6.99
C LEU A 261 -9.32 7.67 7.66
N THR A 262 -9.88 6.97 8.63
CA THR A 262 -9.19 5.91 9.36
C THR A 262 -9.51 4.50 8.85
N ASP A 263 -10.22 4.35 7.75
CA ASP A 263 -10.51 3.03 7.15
C ASP A 263 -9.45 2.68 6.11
N ILE A 264 -8.50 1.83 6.47
CA ILE A 264 -7.37 1.46 5.63
C ILE A 264 -7.73 0.54 4.46
N LYS A 265 -8.93 -0.02 4.44
CA LYS A 265 -9.33 -1.00 3.41
C LYS A 265 -10.01 -0.36 2.23
N ASP A 266 -10.30 0.92 2.31
CA ASP A 266 -11.19 1.57 1.36
C ASP A 266 -10.44 2.58 0.50
N GLY A 267 -10.01 2.14 -0.68
CA GLY A 267 -9.51 2.98 -1.77
C GLY A 267 -8.09 3.54 -1.65
N TYR A 268 -7.33 3.22 -0.61
CA TYR A 268 -5.94 3.66 -0.51
C TYR A 268 -5.03 2.94 -1.49
N ALA A 269 -4.25 3.69 -2.25
CA ALA A 269 -3.27 3.21 -3.23
C ALA A 269 -2.08 4.17 -3.32
N HIS A 270 -1.03 3.80 -4.06
CA HIS A 270 0.09 4.72 -4.31
C HIS A 270 -0.26 5.84 -5.30
N THR A 271 -1.40 5.75 -5.96
CA THR A 271 -1.90 6.77 -6.89
C THR A 271 -3.37 7.05 -6.67
N ALA A 272 -3.76 8.31 -6.86
CA ALA A 272 -5.15 8.75 -6.89
C ALA A 272 -5.34 9.82 -7.96
N THR A 273 -6.58 10.04 -8.38
CA THR A 273 -6.99 11.21 -9.16
C THR A 273 -7.87 12.09 -8.30
N ALA A 274 -7.86 13.39 -8.53
CA ALA A 274 -8.70 14.33 -7.80
C ALA A 274 -8.91 15.61 -8.61
N SER A 275 -10.05 16.26 -8.41
CA SER A 275 -10.32 17.59 -8.92
C SER A 275 -9.67 18.68 -8.07
N VAL A 276 -9.30 19.80 -8.65
CA VAL A 276 -8.85 20.97 -7.89
C VAL A 276 -9.96 21.47 -6.98
N GLY A 277 -9.61 21.68 -5.70
CA GLY A 277 -10.54 22.00 -4.62
C GLY A 277 -10.95 20.80 -3.78
N ASP A 278 -10.69 19.58 -4.25
CA ASP A 278 -10.99 18.38 -3.50
C ASP A 278 -9.92 18.09 -2.46
N ALA A 279 -10.35 17.46 -1.38
CA ALA A 279 -9.45 16.89 -0.39
C ALA A 279 -9.02 15.49 -0.83
N VAL A 280 -7.76 15.16 -0.55
CA VAL A 280 -7.20 13.82 -0.66
C VAL A 280 -6.74 13.37 0.72
N ASP A 281 -7.03 12.12 1.06
CA ASP A 281 -6.61 11.50 2.32
C ASP A 281 -5.30 10.77 2.10
N TYR A 282 -4.35 11.04 2.97
CA TYR A 282 -3.05 10.36 3.01
C TYR A 282 -2.98 9.40 4.19
N GLN A 283 -2.29 8.29 3.97
CA GLN A 283 -2.02 7.30 5.00
C GLN A 283 -0.54 6.90 4.94
N ILE A 284 0.09 6.83 6.12
CA ILE A 284 1.41 6.25 6.31
C ILE A 284 1.24 5.09 7.28
N ILE A 285 1.68 3.90 6.88
CA ILE A 285 1.76 2.71 7.73
C ILE A 285 3.22 2.38 7.95
N SER A 286 3.59 2.24 9.21
CA SER A 286 4.97 1.95 9.61
C SER A 286 4.96 0.98 10.78
N THR A 287 5.76 -0.09 10.71
CA THR A 287 6.01 -0.95 11.87
C THR A 287 7.05 -0.31 12.76
N LEU A 288 6.79 -0.29 14.06
CA LEU A 288 7.77 0.18 15.02
C LEU A 288 8.82 -0.92 15.28
N PRO A 289 10.09 -0.55 15.50
CA PRO A 289 11.13 -1.53 15.73
C PRO A 289 10.94 -2.25 17.08
N THR A 290 11.28 -3.53 17.10
CA THR A 290 11.44 -4.28 18.34
C THR A 290 12.83 -4.05 18.89
N ILE A 291 12.95 -3.47 20.07
CA ILE A 291 14.21 -3.29 20.76
C ILE A 291 14.36 -4.35 21.85
N THR A 292 14.98 -5.47 21.53
CA THR A 292 15.29 -6.55 22.49
C THR A 292 16.77 -6.60 22.88
N SER A 293 17.62 -5.86 22.17
CA SER A 293 19.04 -5.76 22.48
C SER A 293 19.29 -4.75 23.59
N LYS A 294 20.00 -5.14 24.64
CA LYS A 294 20.45 -4.23 25.70
C LYS A 294 21.50 -3.22 25.24
N ALA A 295 22.07 -3.42 24.04
CA ALA A 295 23.12 -2.58 23.48
C ALA A 295 22.58 -1.39 22.67
N SER A 296 21.29 -1.32 22.40
CA SER A 296 20.71 -0.31 21.52
C SER A 296 19.36 0.20 22.04
N SER A 297 19.10 1.49 21.86
CA SER A 297 17.81 2.12 22.09
C SER A 297 17.58 3.20 21.05
N LEU A 298 16.33 3.50 20.71
CA LEU A 298 16.00 4.62 19.82
C LEU A 298 16.22 5.96 20.54
N SER A 299 16.87 6.88 19.85
CA SER A 299 17.05 8.27 20.29
C SER A 299 16.36 9.28 19.37
N GLU A 300 15.88 8.82 18.19
CA GLU A 300 15.13 9.65 17.25
C GLU A 300 14.19 8.78 16.44
N TYR A 301 12.98 9.28 16.17
CA TYR A 301 12.01 8.70 15.27
C TYR A 301 11.15 9.83 14.68
N THR A 302 11.46 10.20 13.45
CA THR A 302 10.94 11.44 12.84
C THR A 302 10.49 11.17 11.41
N TYR A 303 9.26 11.54 11.09
CA TYR A 303 8.75 11.61 9.72
C TYR A 303 8.82 13.04 9.21
N VAL A 304 9.32 13.22 8.01
CA VAL A 304 9.23 14.46 7.24
C VAL A 304 8.43 14.16 5.98
N ASP A 305 7.26 14.72 5.90
CA ASP A 305 6.34 14.58 4.78
C ASP A 305 6.39 15.83 3.92
N THR A 306 6.51 15.70 2.60
CA THR A 306 6.71 16.81 1.67
C THR A 306 5.71 16.74 0.54
N LEU A 307 4.78 17.68 0.51
CA LEU A 307 3.81 17.84 -0.57
C LEU A 307 4.39 18.63 -1.75
N SER A 308 4.05 18.26 -2.97
CA SER A 308 4.27 19.09 -4.15
C SER A 308 3.52 20.42 -4.07
N LYS A 309 3.91 21.40 -4.87
CA LYS A 309 3.32 22.77 -4.84
C LYS A 309 1.80 22.80 -5.09
N GLY A 310 1.30 21.81 -5.83
CA GLY A 310 -0.11 21.71 -6.16
C GLY A 310 -1.02 21.20 -5.05
N ILE A 311 -0.48 20.84 -3.89
CA ILE A 311 -1.24 20.27 -2.77
C ILE A 311 -0.90 21.04 -1.50
N ARG A 312 -1.87 21.24 -0.59
CA ARG A 312 -1.70 21.95 0.69
C ARG A 312 -2.30 21.15 1.83
N TYR A 313 -1.56 21.05 2.95
CA TYR A 313 -2.09 20.43 4.18
C TYR A 313 -3.32 21.17 4.69
N ASN A 314 -4.34 20.41 5.10
CA ASN A 314 -5.50 20.99 5.77
C ASN A 314 -5.18 21.43 7.20
N LYS A 315 -4.12 20.82 7.79
CA LYS A 315 -3.60 21.05 9.15
C LYS A 315 -4.56 20.70 10.29
N ASN A 316 -3.99 20.34 11.43
CA ASN A 316 -4.70 19.98 12.66
C ASN A 316 -5.66 18.77 12.52
N ASP A 317 -5.49 17.96 11.50
CA ASP A 317 -6.26 16.77 11.18
C ASP A 317 -5.43 15.47 11.24
N VAL A 318 -4.16 15.56 11.67
CA VAL A 318 -3.30 14.39 11.84
C VAL A 318 -3.84 13.49 12.94
N VAL A 319 -4.04 12.23 12.61
CA VAL A 319 -4.43 11.17 13.54
C VAL A 319 -3.37 10.08 13.51
N ILE A 320 -2.81 9.74 14.67
CA ILE A 320 -1.85 8.65 14.82
C ILE A 320 -2.48 7.59 15.73
N GLU A 321 -2.39 6.34 15.32
CA GLU A 321 -2.95 5.21 16.05
C GLU A 321 -1.98 4.03 16.03
N PHE A 322 -1.98 3.23 17.09
CA PHE A 322 -1.18 2.01 17.19
C PHE A 322 -2.05 0.76 17.10
N PHE A 323 -1.52 -0.25 16.41
CA PHE A 323 -2.18 -1.52 16.17
C PHE A 323 -1.22 -2.68 16.46
N LYS A 324 -1.75 -3.84 16.84
CA LYS A 324 -0.99 -5.08 17.01
C LYS A 324 -0.51 -5.71 15.71
N ASP A 325 -1.27 -5.49 14.64
CA ASP A 325 -1.15 -6.21 13.38
C ASP A 325 -0.91 -5.24 12.21
N ALA A 326 -0.19 -5.70 11.19
CA ALA A 326 0.09 -4.94 9.99
C ALA A 326 -1.16 -4.55 9.20
N GLY A 327 -2.27 -5.25 9.37
CA GLY A 327 -3.56 -4.93 8.77
C GLY A 327 -4.35 -3.84 9.52
N CYS A 328 -3.78 -3.28 10.59
CA CYS A 328 -4.40 -2.26 11.43
C CYS A 328 -5.84 -2.62 11.88
N THR A 329 -6.07 -3.89 12.25
CA THR A 329 -7.39 -4.38 12.68
C THR A 329 -7.56 -4.41 14.19
N GLU A 330 -6.48 -4.67 14.95
CA GLU A 330 -6.48 -4.71 16.40
C GLU A 330 -5.85 -3.44 16.97
N LYS A 331 -6.68 -2.41 17.17
CA LYS A 331 -6.24 -1.11 17.71
C LYS A 331 -5.81 -1.23 19.17
N ILE A 332 -4.64 -0.66 19.47
CA ILE A 332 -4.04 -0.62 20.79
C ILE A 332 -4.19 0.74 21.43
N ALA A 333 -3.95 1.80 20.66
CA ALA A 333 -4.01 3.17 21.14
C ALA A 333 -4.61 4.10 20.11
N THR A 334 -5.43 5.05 20.60
CA THR A 334 -6.03 6.12 19.83
C THR A 334 -5.18 7.39 19.89
N TRP A 335 -5.38 8.31 18.96
CA TRP A 335 -4.70 9.62 18.97
C TRP A 335 -4.89 10.39 20.29
N ALA A 336 -6.07 10.35 20.86
CA ALA A 336 -6.34 11.01 22.14
C ALA A 336 -5.45 10.50 23.29
N GLU A 337 -5.09 9.22 23.26
CA GLU A 337 -4.26 8.59 24.30
C GLU A 337 -2.75 8.83 24.11
N ILE A 338 -2.30 9.03 22.86
CA ILE A 338 -0.88 9.06 22.52
C ILE A 338 -0.40 10.40 21.94
N SER A 339 -1.28 11.38 21.78
CA SER A 339 -0.92 12.67 21.15
C SER A 339 0.25 13.38 21.83
N SER A 340 0.40 13.25 23.15
CA SER A 340 1.52 13.81 23.91
C SER A 340 2.88 13.15 23.61
N LYS A 341 2.90 12.00 22.93
CA LYS A 341 4.11 11.27 22.53
C LYS A 341 4.68 11.75 21.20
N PHE A 342 4.00 12.70 20.55
CA PHE A 342 4.38 13.25 19.25
C PHE A 342 4.33 14.76 19.25
N THR A 343 5.16 15.36 18.40
CA THR A 343 5.03 16.75 17.97
C THR A 343 4.74 16.77 16.48
N VAL A 344 3.75 17.59 16.07
CA VAL A 344 3.42 17.82 14.66
C VAL A 344 3.63 19.29 14.34
N THR A 345 4.48 19.57 13.38
CA THR A 345 4.81 20.94 12.95
C THR A 345 4.72 21.06 11.44
N TYR A 346 4.44 22.27 10.93
CA TYR A 346 4.32 22.57 9.52
C TYR A 346 5.25 23.70 9.11
N ASP A 347 5.90 23.56 7.96
CA ASP A 347 6.63 24.63 7.27
C ASP A 347 5.90 24.93 5.95
N ASP A 348 5.20 26.05 5.90
CA ASP A 348 4.43 26.46 4.71
C ASP A 348 5.31 26.87 3.53
N ALA A 349 6.52 27.33 3.78
CA ALA A 349 7.45 27.73 2.72
C ALA A 349 8.03 26.50 2.00
N ALA A 350 8.40 25.49 2.77
CA ALA A 350 8.89 24.21 2.25
C ALA A 350 7.74 23.26 1.85
N ASN A 351 6.50 23.55 2.26
CA ASN A 351 5.33 22.70 2.13
C ASN A 351 5.56 21.30 2.76
N THR A 352 6.09 21.30 3.99
CA THR A 352 6.41 20.09 4.74
C THR A 352 5.63 20.00 6.03
N MET A 353 5.38 18.77 6.45
CA MET A 353 4.89 18.41 7.78
C MET A 353 5.94 17.51 8.45
N THR A 354 6.32 17.86 9.67
CA THR A 354 7.23 17.04 10.49
C THR A 354 6.46 16.45 11.66
N ILE A 355 6.51 15.13 11.77
CA ILE A 355 5.95 14.36 12.89
C ILE A 355 7.11 13.72 13.62
N ARG A 356 7.38 14.16 14.84
CA ARG A 356 8.49 13.67 15.65
C ARG A 356 7.98 13.00 16.93
N MET A 357 8.52 11.83 17.23
CA MET A 357 8.27 11.18 18.51
C MET A 357 9.04 11.88 19.63
N THR A 358 8.38 12.15 20.73
CA THR A 358 8.99 12.74 21.93
C THR A 358 9.83 11.71 22.71
N ASP A 359 10.66 12.15 23.65
CA ASP A 359 11.44 11.26 24.50
C ASP A 359 10.55 10.26 25.27
N THR A 360 9.34 10.67 25.67
CA THR A 360 8.36 9.79 26.31
C THR A 360 7.87 8.73 25.33
N GLY A 361 7.64 9.08 24.08
CA GLY A 361 7.26 8.10 23.05
C GLY A 361 8.38 7.10 22.76
N LEU A 362 9.61 7.60 22.63
CA LEU A 362 10.81 6.77 22.41
C LEU A 362 11.06 5.81 23.57
N SER A 363 10.88 6.22 24.82
CA SER A 363 11.07 5.36 25.98
C SER A 363 10.13 4.15 25.96
N GLU A 364 8.90 4.32 25.50
CA GLU A 364 7.94 3.22 25.43
C GLU A 364 8.24 2.20 24.31
N ILE A 365 8.95 2.61 23.25
CA ILE A 365 9.46 1.68 22.22
C ILE A 365 10.69 0.94 22.74
N ASN A 366 11.54 1.63 23.50
CA ASN A 366 12.76 1.07 24.07
C ASN A 366 12.49 0.09 25.24
N GLU A 367 11.30 0.07 25.80
CA GLU A 367 10.90 -0.95 26.77
C GLU A 367 10.83 -2.31 26.07
N SER A 368 11.64 -3.27 26.55
CA SER A 368 11.88 -4.57 25.93
C SER A 368 10.67 -5.52 25.91
N GLU A 369 9.51 -5.09 26.39
CA GLU A 369 8.28 -5.87 26.47
C GLU A 369 7.10 -5.08 25.94
N SER A 370 6.66 -5.37 24.71
CA SER A 370 5.31 -5.04 24.28
C SER A 370 4.32 -6.04 24.89
N VAL A 371 4.04 -5.90 26.18
CA VAL A 371 3.13 -6.82 26.86
C VAL A 371 1.74 -6.21 26.92
N TYR A 372 0.82 -6.82 26.19
CA TYR A 372 -0.62 -6.56 26.28
C TYR A 372 -1.25 -7.61 27.19
N THR A 373 -1.13 -7.44 28.49
CA THR A 373 -1.92 -8.20 29.45
C THR A 373 -3.03 -7.34 30.01
N ASP A 374 -4.26 -7.80 29.87
CA ASP A 374 -5.46 -7.27 30.54
C ASP A 374 -5.64 -5.74 30.42
N SER A 375 -5.55 -5.18 29.21
CA SER A 375 -5.72 -3.75 28.94
C SER A 375 -4.61 -2.82 29.49
N VAL A 376 -3.54 -3.30 30.06
CA VAL A 376 -2.39 -2.49 30.46
C VAL A 376 -1.32 -2.52 29.37
N LYS A 377 -1.14 -1.39 28.70
CA LYS A 377 -0.10 -1.19 27.69
C LYS A 377 1.24 -0.95 28.40
N ARG A 378 2.27 -1.69 28.02
CA ARG A 378 3.63 -1.52 28.55
C ARG A 378 4.64 -1.06 27.53
N GLY A 379 4.25 -0.74 26.32
CA GLY A 379 5.18 -0.31 25.30
C GLY A 379 4.56 -0.46 23.92
N TYR A 380 5.24 0.06 22.91
CA TYR A 380 4.78 0.06 21.52
C TYR A 380 5.79 -0.55 20.56
N SER A 381 6.76 -1.30 21.06
CA SER A 381 7.61 -2.13 20.21
C SER A 381 6.76 -3.17 19.47
N ASP A 382 7.13 -3.52 18.25
CA ASP A 382 6.38 -4.42 17.35
C ASP A 382 5.00 -3.93 16.89
N CYS A 383 4.57 -2.76 17.31
CA CYS A 383 3.29 -2.23 16.88
C CYS A 383 3.37 -1.69 15.46
N THR A 384 2.27 -1.76 14.78
CA THR A 384 2.04 -1.01 13.55
C THR A 384 1.50 0.37 13.91
N MET A 385 2.16 1.40 13.44
CA MET A 385 1.70 2.78 13.54
C MET A 385 1.04 3.19 12.24
N ARG A 386 -0.15 3.76 12.34
CA ARG A 386 -0.86 4.38 11.22
C ARG A 386 -0.99 5.87 11.47
N ILE A 387 -0.54 6.66 10.49
CA ILE A 387 -0.72 8.10 10.46
C ILE A 387 -1.68 8.42 9.33
N THR A 388 -2.71 9.20 9.61
CA THR A 388 -3.67 9.69 8.60
C THR A 388 -3.82 11.20 8.70
N TYR A 389 -3.96 11.87 7.57
CA TYR A 389 -4.20 13.31 7.45
C TYR A 389 -4.78 13.62 6.07
N ALA A 390 -5.34 14.81 5.90
CA ALA A 390 -5.88 15.26 4.64
C ALA A 390 -5.12 16.48 4.09
N ALA A 391 -5.15 16.61 2.77
CA ALA A 391 -4.64 17.78 2.08
C ALA A 391 -5.57 18.13 0.91
N THR A 392 -5.52 19.38 0.43
CA THR A 392 -6.38 19.86 -0.65
C THR A 392 -5.57 20.13 -1.91
N LEU A 393 -6.08 19.64 -3.05
CA LEU A 393 -5.51 19.93 -4.36
C LEU A 393 -5.82 21.37 -4.76
N THR A 394 -4.80 22.13 -5.18
CA THR A 394 -4.91 23.54 -5.50
C THR A 394 -4.79 23.83 -6.99
N ALA A 395 -5.07 25.06 -7.41
CA ALA A 395 -4.91 25.50 -8.80
C ALA A 395 -3.45 25.46 -9.31
N ASP A 396 -2.47 25.31 -8.42
CA ASP A 396 -1.06 25.14 -8.78
C ASP A 396 -0.70 23.68 -9.12
N ALA A 397 -1.66 22.76 -9.04
CA ALA A 397 -1.47 21.35 -9.36
C ALA A 397 -1.06 21.18 -10.82
N LYS A 398 -0.08 20.34 -11.05
CA LYS A 398 0.33 19.91 -12.38
C LYS A 398 -0.66 18.87 -12.90
N MET A 399 -0.81 18.83 -14.22
CA MET A 399 -1.77 17.97 -14.87
C MET A 399 -1.12 16.93 -15.78
N GLY A 400 -1.91 15.92 -16.13
CA GLY A 400 -1.51 14.85 -17.04
C GLY A 400 -0.47 13.92 -16.43
N ASP A 401 0.42 13.40 -17.26
CA ASP A 401 1.49 12.50 -16.84
C ASP A 401 2.51 13.17 -15.89
N THR A 402 2.48 14.51 -15.76
CA THR A 402 3.21 15.25 -14.73
C THR A 402 2.35 15.31 -13.49
N ASP A 403 2.61 14.41 -12.57
CA ASP A 403 1.86 14.23 -11.33
C ASP A 403 2.18 15.25 -10.22
N ASN A 404 1.48 15.07 -9.10
CA ASN A 404 1.68 15.83 -7.87
C ASN A 404 2.11 14.87 -6.75
N PRO A 405 3.43 14.62 -6.61
CA PRO A 405 3.92 13.68 -5.61
C PRO A 405 3.78 14.22 -4.19
N ASN A 406 3.62 13.28 -3.27
CA ASN A 406 3.81 13.45 -1.85
C ASN A 406 4.84 12.43 -1.36
N GLU A 407 5.98 12.91 -0.87
CA GLU A 407 7.09 12.08 -0.39
C GLU A 407 7.14 12.09 1.13
N VAL A 408 7.38 10.94 1.75
CA VAL A 408 7.67 10.83 3.18
C VAL A 408 9.07 10.25 3.37
N GLU A 409 9.80 10.84 4.31
CA GLU A 409 11.07 10.32 4.81
C GLU A 409 10.91 10.01 6.29
N LEU A 410 11.18 8.76 6.69
CA LEU A 410 11.30 8.36 8.08
C LEU A 410 12.78 8.29 8.43
N THR A 411 13.21 9.06 9.41
CA THR A 411 14.55 8.98 10.00
C THR A 411 14.45 8.40 11.41
N TRP A 412 15.25 7.36 11.69
CA TRP A 412 15.40 6.84 13.04
C TRP A 412 16.89 6.72 13.40
N ARG A 413 17.19 7.01 14.65
CA ARG A 413 18.54 6.97 15.18
C ARG A 413 18.57 6.15 16.46
N ARG A 414 19.63 5.38 16.64
CA ARG A 414 19.91 4.62 17.86
C ARG A 414 20.83 5.40 18.77
N THR A 415 20.87 5.02 20.06
CA THR A 415 21.71 5.65 21.10
C THR A 415 23.20 5.68 20.78
N ASN A 416 23.65 4.72 19.97
CA ASN A 416 24.95 4.84 19.31
C ASN A 416 24.83 5.87 18.20
N ASN A 417 25.29 7.09 18.43
CA ASN A 417 25.22 8.23 17.50
C ASN A 417 25.88 7.99 16.12
N THR A 418 26.52 6.85 15.91
CA THR A 418 27.14 6.48 14.62
C THR A 418 26.19 5.79 13.66
N TYR A 419 25.02 5.33 14.13
CA TYR A 419 24.04 4.66 13.29
C TYR A 419 22.71 5.41 13.23
N PHE A 420 22.37 5.86 12.05
CA PHE A 420 21.03 6.32 11.70
C PHE A 420 20.64 5.69 10.36
N ASP A 421 19.37 5.55 10.09
CA ASP A 421 18.88 5.09 8.80
C ASP A 421 17.65 5.90 8.39
N THR A 422 17.37 5.88 7.10
CA THR A 422 16.21 6.56 6.52
C THR A 422 15.47 5.61 5.60
N LEU A 423 14.15 5.64 5.68
CA LEU A 423 13.26 5.05 4.69
C LEU A 423 12.52 6.16 3.96
N LYS A 424 12.25 5.94 2.69
CA LYS A 424 11.48 6.86 1.85
C LYS A 424 10.40 6.11 1.13
N ASP A 425 9.26 6.77 1.00
CA ASP A 425 8.17 6.29 0.17
C ASP A 425 7.39 7.47 -0.39
N CYS A 426 6.59 7.25 -1.41
CA CYS A 426 5.83 8.29 -2.07
C CYS A 426 4.52 7.79 -2.67
N CYS A 427 3.62 8.72 -2.87
CA CYS A 427 2.40 8.51 -3.62
C CYS A 427 2.11 9.72 -4.52
N HIS A 428 1.22 9.54 -5.50
CA HIS A 428 1.07 10.46 -6.62
C HIS A 428 -0.39 10.82 -6.85
N VAL A 429 -0.70 12.11 -7.01
CA VAL A 429 -2.05 12.61 -7.33
C VAL A 429 -2.06 13.20 -8.71
N TYR A 430 -3.06 12.82 -9.52
CA TYR A 430 -3.22 13.24 -10.90
C TYR A 430 -4.47 14.08 -11.06
N THR A 431 -4.40 15.03 -11.99
CA THR A 431 -5.55 15.86 -12.41
C THR A 431 -5.43 16.20 -13.90
N TYR A 432 -6.54 16.55 -14.53
CA TYR A 432 -6.65 16.70 -15.98
C TYR A 432 -7.44 17.96 -16.34
N GLY A 433 -7.72 18.13 -17.62
CA GLY A 433 -8.54 19.22 -18.11
C GLY A 433 -9.16 18.93 -19.46
N ILE A 434 -9.99 19.86 -19.91
CA ILE A 434 -10.61 19.85 -21.24
C ILE A 434 -10.36 21.18 -21.94
N ASP A 435 -10.25 21.16 -23.27
CA ASP A 435 -10.23 22.34 -24.13
C ASP A 435 -11.33 22.21 -25.19
N VAL A 436 -12.38 22.98 -25.02
CA VAL A 436 -13.52 23.01 -25.93
C VAL A 436 -13.33 24.13 -26.95
N LEU A 437 -13.10 23.79 -28.22
CA LEU A 437 -13.08 24.74 -29.30
C LEU A 437 -14.51 24.92 -29.86
N LYS A 438 -15.13 26.03 -29.51
CA LYS A 438 -16.45 26.41 -30.02
C LYS A 438 -16.35 27.13 -31.36
N ARG A 439 -17.09 26.65 -32.33
CA ARG A 439 -17.19 27.26 -33.69
C ARG A 439 -18.64 27.38 -34.16
N PHE A 440 -18.86 28.26 -35.13
CA PHE A 440 -20.05 28.29 -35.94
C PHE A 440 -19.68 27.81 -37.35
N SER A 441 -20.52 27.03 -38.00
CA SER A 441 -20.20 26.40 -39.28
C SER A 441 -19.97 27.42 -40.43
N ASP A 442 -20.53 28.61 -40.30
CA ASP A 442 -20.40 29.73 -41.24
C ASP A 442 -19.48 30.87 -40.75
N ASN A 443 -18.85 30.68 -39.58
CA ASN A 443 -18.02 31.67 -38.87
C ASN A 443 -18.75 32.99 -38.52
N GLY A 444 -20.08 33.01 -38.52
CA GLY A 444 -20.88 34.25 -38.41
C GLY A 444 -21.39 34.56 -36.99
N GLY A 445 -21.38 33.62 -36.08
CA GLY A 445 -21.97 33.75 -34.73
C GLY A 445 -21.08 34.47 -33.72
N ASN A 446 -21.71 35.03 -32.68
CA ASN A 446 -21.02 35.69 -31.57
C ASN A 446 -20.77 34.70 -30.44
N LEU A 447 -19.50 34.36 -30.22
CA LEU A 447 -19.03 33.44 -29.18
C LEU A 447 -19.42 33.86 -27.76
N ARG A 448 -19.56 35.17 -27.48
CA ARG A 448 -19.91 35.68 -26.13
C ARG A 448 -21.33 35.31 -25.70
N ASN A 449 -22.21 34.96 -26.66
CA ASN A 449 -23.58 34.55 -26.38
C ASN A 449 -23.70 33.06 -26.11
N VAL A 450 -22.62 32.30 -26.36
CA VAL A 450 -22.58 30.86 -26.13
C VAL A 450 -22.26 30.56 -24.68
N LYS A 451 -23.00 29.65 -24.07
CA LYS A 451 -22.85 29.27 -22.67
C LYS A 451 -22.91 27.75 -22.51
N PHE A 452 -22.02 27.22 -21.71
CA PHE A 452 -21.98 25.80 -21.34
C PHE A 452 -22.07 25.61 -19.84
N ARG A 453 -22.47 24.41 -19.44
CA ARG A 453 -22.29 23.84 -18.10
C ARG A 453 -21.59 22.51 -18.22
N LEU A 454 -20.78 22.19 -17.20
CA LEU A 454 -20.08 20.92 -17.06
C LEU A 454 -20.63 20.18 -15.84
N HIS A 455 -21.06 18.95 -16.05
CA HIS A 455 -21.55 18.04 -15.02
C HIS A 455 -20.61 16.85 -14.95
N ASN A 456 -20.20 16.46 -13.77
CA ASN A 456 -19.52 15.20 -13.50
C ASN A 456 -20.61 14.13 -13.30
N ASP A 457 -20.71 13.21 -14.26
CA ASP A 457 -21.75 12.17 -14.24
C ASP A 457 -21.40 11.03 -13.29
N THR A 458 -20.12 10.85 -12.95
CA THR A 458 -19.66 9.83 -12.00
C THR A 458 -20.09 10.19 -10.59
N ASP A 459 -19.92 11.46 -10.20
CA ASP A 459 -20.17 11.97 -8.86
C ASP A 459 -21.52 12.67 -8.71
N ASP A 460 -22.28 12.75 -9.81
CA ASP A 460 -23.59 13.41 -9.87
C ASP A 460 -23.57 14.87 -9.39
N CYS A 461 -22.58 15.65 -9.86
CA CYS A 461 -22.41 17.03 -9.44
C CYS A 461 -22.00 17.96 -10.58
N TYR A 462 -22.20 19.26 -10.42
CA TYR A 462 -21.79 20.30 -11.35
C TYR A 462 -20.46 20.92 -10.94
N ILE A 463 -19.60 21.20 -11.91
CA ILE A 463 -18.29 21.82 -11.64
C ILE A 463 -18.48 23.30 -11.33
N ILE A 464 -17.89 23.74 -10.20
CA ILE A 464 -17.64 25.13 -9.86
C ILE A 464 -16.20 25.46 -10.24
N ALA A 465 -16.01 26.53 -11.00
CA ALA A 465 -14.70 26.97 -11.45
C ALA A 465 -14.54 28.47 -11.33
N GLU A 466 -13.31 28.90 -11.16
CA GLU A 466 -12.89 30.30 -11.19
C GLU A 466 -12.12 30.58 -12.48
N GLN A 467 -12.42 31.70 -13.15
CA GLN A 467 -11.71 32.09 -14.34
C GLN A 467 -10.53 33.02 -14.00
N LYS A 468 -9.33 32.62 -14.45
CA LYS A 468 -8.12 33.41 -14.35
C LYS A 468 -7.39 33.38 -15.70
N ASP A 469 -7.05 34.55 -16.25
CA ASP A 469 -6.33 34.69 -17.52
C ASP A 469 -6.97 33.93 -18.71
N GLY A 470 -8.31 33.86 -18.73
CA GLY A 470 -9.07 33.18 -19.78
C GLY A 470 -9.19 31.67 -19.63
N VAL A 471 -8.61 31.07 -18.58
CA VAL A 471 -8.69 29.66 -18.24
C VAL A 471 -9.59 29.50 -17.01
N TYR A 472 -10.45 28.49 -17.02
CA TYR A 472 -11.24 28.08 -15.86
C TYR A 472 -10.49 27.03 -15.04
N TYR A 473 -10.33 27.28 -13.76
CA TYR A 473 -9.77 26.33 -12.79
C TYR A 473 -10.91 25.82 -11.93
N ALA A 474 -11.09 24.50 -11.86
CA ALA A 474 -12.02 23.90 -10.91
C ALA A 474 -11.67 24.35 -9.50
N LYS A 475 -12.65 24.51 -8.62
CA LYS A 475 -12.43 24.88 -7.21
C LYS A 475 -13.45 24.23 -6.27
N GLY A 476 -14.27 23.34 -6.79
CA GLY A 476 -15.29 22.62 -6.07
C GLY A 476 -16.45 22.23 -6.97
N PHE A 477 -17.53 21.86 -6.34
CA PHE A 477 -18.72 21.30 -7.00
C PHE A 477 -20.02 21.85 -6.44
N ALA A 478 -21.09 21.72 -7.19
CA ALA A 478 -22.45 22.06 -6.79
C ALA A 478 -23.40 20.89 -7.04
N THR A 479 -24.26 20.59 -6.10
CA THR A 479 -25.34 19.61 -6.28
C THR A 479 -26.51 20.18 -7.08
N LYS A 480 -26.64 21.51 -7.11
CA LYS A 480 -27.72 22.18 -7.84
C LYS A 480 -27.21 22.82 -9.12
N LYS A 481 -27.90 22.61 -10.20
CA LYS A 481 -27.64 23.19 -11.51
C LYS A 481 -27.55 24.73 -11.48
N SER A 482 -28.29 25.41 -10.60
CA SER A 482 -28.28 26.86 -10.46
C SER A 482 -26.93 27.42 -10.00
N ASP A 483 -26.19 26.63 -9.20
CA ASP A 483 -24.96 27.05 -8.53
C ASP A 483 -23.71 26.70 -9.35
N ALA A 484 -23.91 25.98 -10.47
CA ALA A 484 -22.86 25.59 -11.42
C ALA A 484 -22.23 26.78 -12.14
N THR A 485 -20.95 26.71 -12.40
CA THR A 485 -20.28 27.71 -13.24
C THR A 485 -20.85 27.68 -14.67
N THR A 486 -21.09 28.87 -15.21
CA THR A 486 -21.42 29.07 -16.64
C THR A 486 -20.13 29.35 -17.38
N PHE A 487 -19.74 28.42 -18.25
CA PHE A 487 -18.55 28.54 -19.08
C PHE A 487 -18.87 29.29 -20.37
N VAL A 488 -18.03 30.28 -20.70
CA VAL A 488 -18.20 31.11 -21.93
C VAL A 488 -16.89 31.01 -22.72
N PRO A 489 -16.96 30.78 -24.06
CA PRO A 489 -15.77 30.77 -24.89
C PRO A 489 -15.04 32.13 -24.86
N ASN A 490 -13.71 32.09 -24.91
CA ASN A 490 -12.90 33.29 -25.11
C ASN A 490 -13.01 33.81 -26.55
N GLY A 491 -12.30 34.91 -26.88
CA GLY A 491 -12.36 35.53 -28.22
C GLY A 491 -11.89 34.64 -29.37
N SER A 492 -11.11 33.57 -29.09
CA SER A 492 -10.67 32.57 -30.07
C SER A 492 -11.54 31.32 -30.11
N GLY A 493 -12.60 31.27 -29.29
CA GLY A 493 -13.53 30.15 -29.23
C GLY A 493 -13.21 29.07 -28.23
N HIS A 494 -12.15 29.21 -27.45
CA HIS A 494 -11.73 28.20 -26.49
C HIS A 494 -12.41 28.37 -25.13
N ILE A 495 -12.77 27.23 -24.51
CA ILE A 495 -13.12 27.08 -23.11
C ILE A 495 -12.13 26.04 -22.55
N VAL A 496 -11.12 26.50 -21.86
CA VAL A 496 -10.16 25.61 -21.18
C VAL A 496 -10.59 25.47 -19.73
N VAL A 497 -10.85 24.25 -19.29
CA VAL A 497 -11.17 23.90 -17.90
C VAL A 497 -10.06 22.98 -17.37
N LYS A 498 -9.41 23.37 -16.30
CA LYS A 498 -8.30 22.66 -15.65
C LYS A 498 -8.69 22.18 -14.26
N GLY A 499 -8.08 21.09 -13.81
CA GLY A 499 -8.28 20.54 -12.47
C GLY A 499 -9.49 19.61 -12.38
N LEU A 500 -9.65 18.72 -13.34
CA LEU A 500 -10.65 17.66 -13.39
C LEU A 500 -9.99 16.30 -13.11
N GLU A 501 -10.75 15.35 -12.61
CA GLU A 501 -10.29 13.97 -12.38
C GLU A 501 -10.64 12.99 -13.50
N ASP A 502 -10.30 11.72 -13.37
CA ASP A 502 -10.55 10.67 -14.36
C ASP A 502 -11.98 10.13 -14.28
N ASP A 503 -12.92 10.93 -14.73
CA ASP A 503 -14.36 10.67 -14.65
C ASP A 503 -15.08 10.80 -15.99
N THR A 504 -16.39 10.63 -15.93
CA THR A 504 -17.30 10.88 -17.02
C THR A 504 -17.96 12.23 -16.83
N TYR A 505 -17.88 13.07 -17.86
CA TYR A 505 -18.44 14.43 -17.85
C TYR A 505 -19.46 14.62 -18.97
N SER A 506 -20.48 15.40 -18.69
CA SER A 506 -21.48 15.89 -19.66
C SER A 506 -21.35 17.40 -19.82
N LEU A 507 -20.87 17.84 -20.99
CA LEU A 507 -20.80 19.25 -21.38
C LEU A 507 -22.10 19.62 -22.09
N THR A 508 -22.94 20.44 -21.46
CA THR A 508 -24.24 20.85 -21.99
C THR A 508 -24.18 22.29 -22.47
N GLU A 509 -24.51 22.55 -23.74
CA GLU A 509 -24.72 23.88 -24.23
C GLU A 509 -26.09 24.42 -23.75
N ILE A 510 -26.08 25.52 -23.00
CA ILE A 510 -27.28 26.08 -22.37
C ILE A 510 -27.75 27.38 -23.05
N ALA A 511 -26.92 27.98 -23.91
CA ALA A 511 -27.24 29.09 -24.76
C ALA A 511 -26.31 29.11 -25.97
N THR A 512 -26.83 29.55 -27.12
CA THR A 512 -26.05 29.83 -28.33
C THR A 512 -26.42 31.20 -28.90
N ASP A 513 -25.73 31.64 -29.93
CA ASP A 513 -26.04 32.93 -30.54
C ASP A 513 -27.35 32.90 -31.32
N LYS A 514 -27.95 34.06 -31.48
CA LYS A 514 -29.22 34.23 -32.19
C LYS A 514 -29.09 33.81 -33.67
N GLY A 515 -30.03 32.99 -34.12
CA GLY A 515 -30.03 32.46 -35.48
C GLY A 515 -29.32 31.11 -35.61
N TYR A 516 -28.75 30.57 -34.55
CA TYR A 516 -28.09 29.24 -34.53
C TYR A 516 -28.88 28.23 -33.72
N VAL A 517 -28.73 26.97 -34.10
CA VAL A 517 -29.38 25.83 -33.42
C VAL A 517 -28.59 25.44 -32.21
N LEU A 518 -29.23 25.42 -31.03
CA LEU A 518 -28.66 24.92 -29.78
C LEU A 518 -28.38 23.41 -29.90
N LEU A 519 -27.25 22.94 -29.37
CA LEU A 519 -26.97 21.51 -29.27
C LEU A 519 -28.09 20.83 -28.46
N ARG A 520 -28.66 19.78 -29.04
CA ARG A 520 -29.72 19.01 -28.39
C ARG A 520 -29.17 18.14 -27.24
N ASP A 521 -28.08 17.42 -27.51
CA ASP A 521 -27.51 16.44 -26.61
C ASP A 521 -26.21 16.98 -26.02
N ALA A 522 -25.97 16.64 -24.76
CA ALA A 522 -24.70 16.98 -24.12
C ALA A 522 -23.53 16.22 -24.78
N VAL A 523 -22.38 16.84 -24.84
CA VAL A 523 -21.15 16.20 -25.31
C VAL A 523 -20.60 15.37 -24.14
N LYS A 524 -20.51 14.04 -24.31
CA LYS A 524 -19.99 13.13 -23.32
C LYS A 524 -18.47 13.04 -23.44
N ILE A 525 -17.77 13.34 -22.36
CA ILE A 525 -16.32 13.27 -22.25
C ILE A 525 -16.00 12.24 -21.16
N VAL A 526 -15.13 11.28 -21.48
CA VAL A 526 -14.67 10.28 -20.51
C VAL A 526 -13.17 10.36 -20.44
N ILE A 527 -12.63 10.56 -19.24
CA ILE A 527 -11.21 10.49 -18.92
C ILE A 527 -11.01 9.20 -18.13
N LYS A 528 -10.02 8.39 -18.49
CA LYS A 528 -9.67 7.14 -17.82
C LYS A 528 -8.18 7.06 -17.62
N THR A 529 -7.78 6.50 -16.49
CA THR A 529 -6.38 6.24 -16.17
C THR A 529 -6.04 4.76 -16.24
N ALA A 530 -4.78 4.47 -16.52
CA ALA A 530 -4.18 3.14 -16.51
C ALA A 530 -2.75 3.23 -16.01
N GLU A 531 -2.25 2.14 -15.42
CA GLU A 531 -0.86 2.06 -15.00
C GLU A 531 0.09 2.18 -16.19
N ASN A 532 1.12 3.03 -16.05
CA ASN A 532 2.15 3.26 -17.05
C ASN A 532 3.46 3.68 -16.40
N GLY A 533 4.41 2.75 -16.32
CA GLY A 533 5.71 3.00 -15.72
C GLY A 533 5.75 2.88 -14.20
N GLN A 534 6.88 3.24 -13.63
CA GLN A 534 7.13 3.22 -12.18
C GLN A 534 7.90 4.47 -11.75
N CYS A 535 7.65 4.95 -10.55
CA CYS A 535 8.43 5.99 -9.92
C CYS A 535 9.83 5.45 -9.56
N GLU A 536 10.88 6.12 -10.00
CA GLU A 536 12.27 5.72 -9.70
C GLU A 536 12.62 5.85 -8.21
N LYS A 537 11.90 6.69 -7.46
CA LYS A 537 12.19 6.95 -6.05
C LYS A 537 11.59 5.91 -5.09
N CYS A 538 10.36 5.49 -5.35
CA CYS A 538 9.61 4.60 -4.46
C CYS A 538 9.09 3.33 -5.14
N GLY A 539 9.29 3.17 -6.45
CA GLY A 539 8.81 2.01 -7.19
C GLY A 539 7.29 1.94 -7.40
N ALA A 540 6.55 2.99 -6.95
CA ALA A 540 5.10 3.07 -7.14
C ALA A 540 4.74 3.07 -8.62
N LYS A 541 3.63 2.40 -8.96
CA LYS A 541 3.07 2.44 -10.32
C LYS A 541 2.57 3.86 -10.61
N LEU A 542 2.96 4.40 -11.76
CA LEU A 542 2.49 5.69 -12.24
C LEU A 542 1.26 5.51 -13.13
N LEU A 543 0.49 6.59 -13.33
CA LEU A 543 -0.68 6.59 -14.19
C LEU A 543 -0.44 7.41 -15.46
N THR A 544 -1.08 7.01 -16.54
CA THR A 544 -1.29 7.83 -17.74
C THR A 544 -2.76 7.85 -18.10
N ALA A 545 -3.23 8.94 -18.71
CA ALA A 545 -4.62 9.09 -19.07
C ALA A 545 -4.89 8.82 -20.54
N SER A 546 -6.11 8.40 -20.83
CA SER A 546 -6.73 8.33 -22.13
C SER A 546 -8.13 8.94 -22.08
N ALA A 547 -8.63 9.44 -23.19
CA ALA A 547 -9.95 10.04 -23.21
C ALA A 547 -10.78 9.64 -24.43
N THR A 548 -12.11 9.70 -24.27
CA THR A 548 -13.06 9.62 -25.38
C THR A 548 -14.02 10.79 -25.37
N VAL A 549 -14.43 11.24 -26.55
CA VAL A 549 -15.47 12.25 -26.74
C VAL A 549 -16.60 11.64 -27.57
N ASN A 550 -17.80 11.56 -26.99
CA ASN A 550 -18.95 10.88 -27.58
C ASN A 550 -18.64 9.46 -28.06
N GLY A 551 -17.84 8.73 -27.24
CA GLY A 551 -17.43 7.34 -27.48
C GLY A 551 -16.36 7.14 -28.56
N LYS A 552 -15.73 8.21 -29.04
CA LYS A 552 -14.59 8.17 -29.98
C LYS A 552 -13.33 8.59 -29.24
N ASP A 553 -12.23 7.90 -29.51
CA ASP A 553 -10.94 8.23 -28.91
C ASP A 553 -10.54 9.67 -29.25
N ALA A 554 -10.06 10.38 -28.23
CA ALA A 554 -9.54 11.73 -28.31
C ALA A 554 -8.05 11.72 -27.92
N SER A 555 -7.20 12.20 -28.83
CA SER A 555 -5.76 12.36 -28.53
C SER A 555 -5.59 13.53 -27.56
N MET A 556 -5.22 13.22 -26.32
CA MET A 556 -4.95 14.22 -25.30
C MET A 556 -3.66 15.00 -25.64
N THR A 557 -3.59 16.24 -25.19
CA THR A 557 -2.45 17.14 -25.41
C THR A 557 -1.74 17.46 -24.10
N GLU A 558 -0.60 18.17 -24.16
CA GLU A 558 0.18 18.61 -23.00
C GLU A 558 0.59 17.45 -22.07
N GLY A 559 1.10 16.33 -22.61
CA GLY A 559 1.49 15.16 -21.80
C GLY A 559 0.28 14.46 -21.20
N ASN A 560 -0.73 14.15 -22.01
CA ASN A 560 -1.99 13.52 -21.60
C ASN A 560 -2.77 14.29 -20.52
N ALA A 561 -2.63 15.61 -20.51
CA ALA A 561 -3.27 16.49 -19.54
C ALA A 561 -4.63 17.02 -19.98
N ILE A 562 -4.78 17.34 -21.27
CA ILE A 562 -5.94 18.09 -21.81
C ILE A 562 -6.66 17.28 -22.88
N VAL A 563 -7.97 17.13 -22.74
CA VAL A 563 -8.85 16.52 -23.75
C VAL A 563 -9.35 17.60 -24.71
N PRO A 564 -8.88 17.64 -25.98
CA PRO A 564 -9.36 18.58 -26.96
C PRO A 564 -10.68 18.10 -27.59
N LEU A 565 -11.64 18.99 -27.74
CA LEU A 565 -12.87 18.70 -28.44
C LEU A 565 -13.40 19.94 -29.18
N THR A 566 -14.21 19.73 -30.23
CA THR A 566 -14.81 20.81 -31.02
C THR A 566 -16.33 20.70 -30.97
N VAL A 567 -16.97 21.84 -30.69
CA VAL A 567 -18.44 21.99 -30.74
C VAL A 567 -18.81 22.99 -31.81
N VAL A 568 -19.67 22.57 -32.78
CA VAL A 568 -20.08 23.38 -33.89
C VAL A 568 -21.60 23.60 -33.85
N ASN A 569 -22.04 24.87 -33.92
CA ASN A 569 -23.45 25.21 -34.17
C ASN A 569 -23.66 25.58 -35.61
N ASN A 570 -24.77 25.11 -36.18
CA ASN A 570 -25.20 25.43 -37.51
C ASN A 570 -26.29 26.55 -37.47
N PRO A 571 -26.37 27.40 -38.48
CA PRO A 571 -27.47 28.35 -38.57
C PRO A 571 -28.80 27.61 -38.63
N GLY A 572 -29.81 28.18 -37.98
CA GLY A 572 -31.19 27.73 -38.08
C GLY A 572 -31.80 28.08 -39.44
N PHE A 573 -32.96 27.53 -39.71
CA PHE A 573 -33.69 27.88 -40.93
C PHE A 573 -34.29 29.30 -40.77
N ASP A 574 -33.78 30.25 -41.52
CA ASP A 574 -34.41 31.59 -41.64
C ASP A 574 -35.68 31.47 -42.45
N LEU A 575 -36.78 31.80 -41.81
CA LEU A 575 -38.01 31.99 -42.59
C LEU A 575 -37.78 33.13 -43.61
N PRO A 576 -38.16 32.93 -44.86
CA PRO A 576 -38.07 33.99 -45.83
C PRO A 576 -38.75 35.26 -45.29
N LYS A 577 -38.12 36.41 -45.43
CA LYS A 577 -38.74 37.68 -45.07
C LYS A 577 -39.94 37.93 -46.00
N THR A 578 -41.06 37.28 -45.65
CA THR A 578 -42.30 37.37 -46.44
C THR A 578 -43.00 38.75 -46.36
N GLY A 579 -42.34 39.78 -45.81
CA GLY A 579 -42.96 41.10 -45.57
C GLY A 579 -42.40 42.30 -46.36
N GLY A 580 -41.43 42.10 -47.26
CA GLY A 580 -40.69 43.24 -47.76
C GLY A 580 -41.29 43.90 -49.04
N TYR A 581 -41.30 43.24 -50.17
CA TYR A 581 -41.64 43.85 -51.44
C TYR A 581 -42.94 43.32 -52.03
N GLY A 582 -43.31 42.07 -51.75
CA GLY A 582 -44.52 41.47 -52.36
C GLY A 582 -45.82 42.09 -51.84
N THR A 583 -45.98 42.27 -50.55
CA THR A 583 -47.18 42.88 -49.93
C THR A 583 -47.39 44.32 -50.37
N TRP A 584 -46.33 45.09 -50.55
CA TRP A 584 -46.42 46.46 -51.00
C TRP A 584 -46.89 46.55 -52.48
N MET A 585 -46.34 45.68 -53.34
CA MET A 585 -46.80 45.62 -54.74
C MET A 585 -48.24 45.12 -54.86
N PHE A 586 -48.66 44.13 -54.09
CA PHE A 586 -50.07 43.69 -54.09
C PHE A 586 -51.01 44.73 -53.48
N THR A 587 -50.57 45.47 -52.45
CA THR A 587 -51.37 46.55 -51.89
C THR A 587 -51.56 47.69 -52.91
N ILE A 588 -50.50 48.14 -53.60
CA ILE A 588 -50.60 49.15 -54.66
C ILE A 588 -51.44 48.65 -55.85
N GLY A 589 -51.18 47.41 -56.26
CA GLY A 589 -51.98 46.81 -57.36
C GLY A 589 -53.46 46.70 -56.98
N GLY A 590 -53.78 46.34 -55.78
CA GLY A 590 -55.15 46.29 -55.25
C GLY A 590 -55.80 47.64 -55.14
N VAL A 591 -55.12 48.70 -54.73
CA VAL A 591 -55.63 50.07 -54.69
C VAL A 591 -55.85 50.61 -56.06
N ILE A 592 -54.96 50.34 -57.03
CA ILE A 592 -55.14 50.74 -58.44
C ILE A 592 -56.38 50.07 -59.06
N LEU A 593 -56.57 48.77 -58.84
CA LEU A 593 -57.72 48.01 -59.31
C LEU A 593 -59.04 48.51 -58.70
N LEU A 594 -59.04 48.81 -57.42
CA LEU A 594 -60.21 49.41 -56.75
C LEU A 594 -60.52 50.83 -57.30
N GLY A 595 -59.50 51.64 -57.51
CA GLY A 595 -59.61 52.97 -58.15
C GLY A 595 -60.18 52.90 -59.58
N ALA A 596 -59.68 51.97 -60.39
CA ALA A 596 -60.18 51.72 -61.73
C ALA A 596 -61.61 51.19 -61.71
N ALA A 597 -61.98 50.28 -60.83
CA ALA A 597 -63.35 49.81 -60.72
C ALA A 597 -64.31 50.90 -60.23
N ALA A 598 -63.93 51.73 -59.27
CA ALA A 598 -64.69 52.89 -58.84
C ALA A 598 -64.89 53.93 -60.00
N PHE A 599 -63.81 54.16 -60.76
CA PHE A 599 -63.86 55.04 -61.92
C PHE A 599 -64.83 54.53 -63.04
N ILE A 600 -64.79 53.21 -63.31
CA ILE A 600 -65.73 52.59 -64.29
C ILE A 600 -67.20 52.69 -63.78
N VAL A 601 -67.45 52.44 -62.48
CA VAL A 601 -68.78 52.55 -61.86
C VAL A 601 -69.30 54.01 -61.91
N ILE A 602 -68.42 54.96 -61.58
CA ILE A 602 -68.77 56.38 -61.65
C ILE A 602 -69.10 56.81 -63.13
N ARG A 603 -68.25 56.35 -64.04
CA ARG A 603 -68.47 56.66 -65.50
C ARG A 603 -69.72 55.97 -66.04
N SER A 604 -70.01 54.74 -65.63
CA SER A 604 -71.26 54.04 -66.03
C SER A 604 -72.54 54.68 -65.45
N ARG A 605 -72.46 55.27 -64.25
CA ARG A 605 -73.55 55.99 -63.61
C ARG A 605 -73.82 57.36 -64.30
N LYS A 606 -72.76 58.04 -64.77
CA LYS A 606 -72.94 59.29 -65.58
C LYS A 606 -73.62 59.03 -66.91
N HIS A 607 -73.31 57.92 -67.59
CA HIS A 607 -74.01 57.56 -68.83
C HIS A 607 -75.46 57.11 -68.67
N LYS A 608 -75.90 56.74 -67.43
CA LYS A 608 -77.35 56.42 -67.18
C LYS A 608 -78.22 57.63 -66.83
N ASN A 609 -77.62 58.78 -66.54
CA ASN A 609 -78.37 60.02 -66.23
C ASN A 609 -78.48 60.97 -67.41
N GLU A 610 -78.00 60.56 -68.60
CA GLU A 610 -78.13 61.33 -69.88
C GLU A 610 -79.02 60.62 -70.93
N GLN A 611 -79.88 59.66 -70.48
CA GLN A 611 -80.98 59.13 -71.32
C GLN A 611 -82.33 59.47 -70.72
#